data_13ae538c51acc396bf0bff493b11cf5a
#
_entry.id   13ae538c51acc396bf0bff493b11cf5a
#
_cell.length_a   1.000
_cell.length_b   1.000
_cell.length_c   1.000
_cell.angle_alpha   90.00
_cell.angle_beta   90.00
_cell.angle_gamma   90.00
#
_symmetry.space_group_name_H-M   'P 1'
#
loop_
_entity.id
_entity.type
_entity.pdbx_description
1 polymer ?
#
loop_
_entity_poly.entity_id
_entity_poly.type
_entity_poly.pdbx_seq_one_letter_code
_entity_poly.pdbx_strand_id
1 'polypeptide(L)'
;MNNPDSNGELTSTLHLGLRSVVDGSPESALNALLSSASESDRLAITAIIEGPVDRAMVVIHRGPSKGARFLIDSREVAIGRSVDSPIFLDDVTVSRKHAVIVKDEQRFSIKDQGSLNGTYLNNQSVLNSPLTTGDEIQIGKFHMLFVAPNKSK
;
A
#
# COMPACT_ATOMS: atom_id res chain seq x y z
N MET A 1 12.99 -20.54 21.72
CA MET A 1 13.70 -20.50 21.87
C MET A 1 14.09 -20.35 22.07
N ASN A 2 13.28 -20.13 22.45
CA ASN A 2 13.85 -19.69 22.47
C ASN A 2 13.96 -19.36 22.62
N ASN A 3 13.40 -19.11 22.30
CA ASN A 3 13.85 -18.72 22.33
C ASN A 3 13.85 -18.35 22.48
N PRO A 4 13.51 -17.81 21.93
CA PRO A 4 13.76 -17.50 21.91
C PRO A 4 13.83 -17.26 22.06
N ASP A 5 13.25 -17.12 21.95
CA ASP A 5 13.79 -16.88 21.98
C ASP A 5 13.90 -16.75 22.06
N SER A 6 13.35 -16.56 21.72
CA SER A 6 13.86 -16.49 21.77
C SER A 6 14.09 -16.32 21.78
N ASN A 7 13.69 -15.99 21.73
CA ASN A 7 14.33 -15.69 21.63
C ASN A 7 14.62 -15.57 21.55
N GLY A 8 13.99 -15.20 21.16
CA GLY A 8 14.57 -15.15 20.94
C GLY A 8 14.75 -15.03 20.81
N GLU A 9 14.30 -14.48 20.24
CA GLU A 9 14.84 -14.27 20.11
C GLU A 9 15.27 -14.10 19.92
N LEU A 10 14.78 -13.71 19.64
CA LEU A 10 15.48 -13.58 19.45
C LEU A 10 15.79 -13.28 19.50
N THR A 11 15.41 -12.72 18.89
CA THR A 11 15.96 -12.49 18.77
C THR A 11 16.21 -12.20 18.65
N SER A 12 15.88 -11.71 18.41
CA SER A 12 16.36 -11.36 18.21
C SER A 12 16.63 -11.07 17.94
N THR A 13 16.34 -10.61 17.49
CA THR A 13 16.80 -10.37 17.12
C THR A 13 17.01 -10.19 16.84
N LEU A 14 16.75 -9.68 16.50
CA LEU A 14 17.12 -9.62 16.12
C LEU A 14 17.20 -9.35 16.13
N HIS A 15 16.92 -8.89 15.90
CA HIS A 15 17.17 -8.78 15.74
C HIS A 15 17.27 -8.45 15.55
N LEU A 16 16.98 -8.09 15.31
CA LEU A 16 17.15 -7.78 14.88
C LEU A 16 17.17 -7.52 14.47
N GLY A 17 17.09 -7.38 14.30
CA GLY A 17 16.92 -7.07 13.61
C GLY A 17 16.76 -7.11 13.11
N LEU A 18 16.57 -7.21 13.01
CA LEU A 18 16.24 -7.32 12.35
C LEU A 18 15.97 -7.40 12.12
N ARG A 19 15.85 -7.40 12.17
CA ARG A 19 15.24 -7.65 11.72
C ARG A 19 14.97 -7.53 11.33
N SER A 20 15.13 -7.32 11.37
CA SER A 20 14.51 -7.36 10.91
C SER A 20 14.29 -7.54 10.55
N VAL A 21 14.40 -7.43 10.67
CA VAL A 21 13.84 -7.72 10.08
C VAL A 21 13.39 -7.55 9.51
N VAL A 22 14.02 -7.25 9.46
CA VAL A 22 12.99 -6.72 9.06
C VAL A 22 11.77 -7.42 8.61
N ASP A 23 10.79 -7.27 9.16
CA ASP A 23 9.57 -7.91 8.83
C ASP A 23 8.87 -7.19 7.69
N GLY A 24 8.62 -7.86 6.58
CA GLY A 24 7.99 -7.23 5.44
C GLY A 24 6.50 -7.50 5.34
N SER A 25 5.84 -7.88 6.41
CA SER A 25 4.42 -8.20 6.32
C SER A 25 3.58 -6.95 6.10
N PRO A 26 2.40 -7.08 5.48
CA PRO A 26 1.49 -5.94 5.32
C PRO A 26 1.06 -5.32 6.64
N GLU A 27 0.86 -6.13 7.67
CA GLU A 27 0.50 -5.59 8.99
C GLU A 27 1.61 -4.73 9.55
N SER A 28 2.85 -5.16 9.35
CA SER A 28 4.00 -4.43 9.82
C SER A 28 4.11 -3.07 9.14
N ALA A 29 3.89 -3.04 7.83
CA ALA A 29 3.94 -1.80 7.06
C ALA A 29 2.86 -0.84 7.51
N LEU A 30 1.64 -1.35 7.72
CA LEU A 30 0.54 -0.50 8.16
C LEU A 30 0.81 0.06 9.55
N ASN A 31 1.31 -0.76 10.46
CA ASN A 31 1.62 -0.30 11.82
C ASN A 31 2.70 0.77 11.81
N ALA A 32 3.71 0.59 10.96
CA ALA A 32 4.76 1.60 10.82
C ALA A 32 4.20 2.91 10.32
N LEU A 33 3.31 2.85 9.33
CA LEU A 33 2.68 4.05 8.80
C LEU A 33 1.88 4.76 9.89
N LEU A 34 1.07 4.02 10.64
CA LEU A 34 0.25 4.62 11.69
C LEU A 34 1.10 5.22 12.78
N SER A 35 2.22 4.60 13.12
CA SER A 35 3.10 5.09 14.17
C SER A 35 3.76 6.41 13.79
N SER A 36 4.08 6.60 12.51
CA SER A 36 4.78 7.79 12.06
C SER A 36 3.85 8.85 11.49
N ALA A 37 2.56 8.56 11.38
CA ALA A 37 1.61 9.46 10.74
C ALA A 37 1.25 10.61 11.69
N SER A 38 0.89 11.75 11.11
CA SER A 38 0.31 12.85 11.88
C SER A 38 -1.03 12.39 12.43
N GLU A 39 -1.56 13.14 13.39
CA GLU A 39 -2.86 12.80 13.94
C GLU A 39 -3.94 12.84 12.84
N SER A 40 -3.86 13.83 11.98
CA SER A 40 -4.80 13.98 10.87
C SER A 40 -4.75 12.76 9.94
N ASP A 41 -3.55 12.31 9.60
CA ASP A 41 -3.40 11.15 8.73
C ASP A 41 -3.90 9.89 9.42
N ARG A 42 -3.60 9.75 10.71
CA ARG A 42 -4.04 8.57 11.46
C ARG A 42 -5.55 8.50 11.53
N LEU A 43 -6.21 9.64 11.74
CA LEU A 43 -7.66 9.68 11.77
C LEU A 43 -8.25 9.30 10.41
N ALA A 44 -7.66 9.80 9.32
CA ALA A 44 -8.15 9.48 7.99
C ALA A 44 -8.02 8.00 7.69
N ILE A 45 -6.88 7.42 8.03
CA ILE A 45 -6.63 5.99 7.80
C ILE A 45 -7.58 5.13 8.64
N THR A 46 -7.75 5.51 9.90
CA THR A 46 -8.64 4.78 10.79
C THR A 46 -10.09 4.84 10.30
N ALA A 47 -10.49 5.98 9.76
CA ALA A 47 -11.84 6.12 9.22
C ALA A 47 -12.08 5.16 8.07
N ILE A 48 -11.08 4.88 7.27
CA ILE A 48 -11.21 3.89 6.20
C ILE A 48 -11.30 2.48 6.77
N ILE A 49 -10.42 2.16 7.72
CA ILE A 49 -10.37 0.82 8.30
C ILE A 49 -11.69 0.46 8.97
N GLU A 50 -12.31 1.43 9.62
CA GLU A 50 -13.55 1.20 10.35
C GLU A 50 -14.80 1.58 9.57
N GLY A 51 -14.63 1.96 8.32
CA GLY A 51 -15.72 2.47 7.51
C GLY A 51 -16.40 1.42 6.65
N PRO A 52 -17.20 1.88 5.68
CA PRO A 52 -17.93 0.96 4.79
C PRO A 52 -16.98 0.10 3.96
N VAL A 53 -17.43 -1.08 3.62
CA VAL A 53 -16.59 -2.04 2.90
C VAL A 53 -16.38 -1.68 1.43
N ASP A 54 -17.07 -0.66 0.94
CA ASP A 54 -16.95 -0.29 -0.48
C ASP A 54 -15.95 0.81 -0.75
N ARG A 55 -15.13 1.17 0.22
CA ARG A 55 -14.12 2.20 0.07
C ARG A 55 -12.76 1.73 0.51
N ALA A 56 -11.75 2.28 -0.11
CA ALA A 56 -10.36 2.04 0.28
C ALA A 56 -9.59 3.32 0.07
N MET A 57 -8.31 3.28 0.39
CA MET A 57 -7.43 4.44 0.28
C MET A 57 -6.04 3.95 -0.06
N VAL A 58 -5.28 4.76 -0.79
CA VAL A 58 -3.84 4.56 -0.89
C VAL A 58 -3.15 5.80 -0.33
N VAL A 59 -2.05 5.59 0.34
CA VAL A 59 -1.27 6.64 0.98
C VAL A 59 0.16 6.53 0.49
N ILE A 60 0.71 7.61 -0.04
CA ILE A 60 2.12 7.61 -0.44
C ILE A 60 2.94 7.73 0.83
N HIS A 61 3.67 6.66 1.16
CA HIS A 61 4.46 6.65 2.39
C HIS A 61 5.96 6.80 2.13
N ARG A 62 6.39 6.69 0.89
CA ARG A 62 7.79 6.95 0.51
C ARG A 62 7.83 7.49 -0.91
N GLY A 63 8.79 8.35 -1.16
CA GLY A 63 9.00 8.91 -2.49
C GLY A 63 8.40 10.30 -2.62
N PRO A 64 8.26 10.77 -3.86
CA PRO A 64 7.67 12.10 -4.08
C PRO A 64 6.24 12.14 -3.55
N SER A 65 5.82 13.31 -3.14
CA SER A 65 4.46 13.54 -2.62
C SER A 65 4.13 12.72 -1.38
N LYS A 66 5.13 12.36 -0.60
CA LYS A 66 4.91 11.61 0.64
C LYS A 66 3.83 12.29 1.47
N GLY A 67 2.88 11.51 1.94
CA GLY A 67 1.75 12.01 2.72
C GLY A 67 0.48 12.18 1.92
N ALA A 68 0.54 12.17 0.60
CA ALA A 68 -0.65 12.29 -0.21
C ALA A 68 -1.53 11.06 -0.05
N ARG A 69 -2.84 11.28 -0.02
CA ARG A 69 -3.82 10.23 0.16
C ARG A 69 -4.83 10.29 -0.97
N PHE A 70 -5.26 9.13 -1.43
CA PHE A 70 -6.25 9.05 -2.51
C PHE A 70 -7.34 8.07 -2.10
N LEU A 71 -8.57 8.55 -2.15
CA LEU A 71 -9.74 7.72 -1.82
C LEU A 71 -10.09 6.84 -3.02
N ILE A 72 -10.39 5.59 -2.75
CA ILE A 72 -10.82 4.67 -3.79
C ILE A 72 -12.26 4.29 -3.49
N ASP A 73 -13.19 4.92 -4.20
CA ASP A 73 -14.61 4.72 -3.98
C ASP A 73 -15.36 4.44 -5.27
N SER A 74 -14.66 4.10 -6.33
CA SER A 74 -15.26 3.77 -7.63
C SER A 74 -14.84 2.37 -8.04
N ARG A 75 -15.51 1.83 -9.02
CA ARG A 75 -15.21 0.50 -9.51
C ARG A 75 -13.82 0.41 -10.13
N GLU A 76 -13.35 1.49 -10.71
CA GLU A 76 -12.03 1.55 -11.30
C GLU A 76 -11.41 2.91 -10.99
N VAL A 77 -10.18 2.88 -10.50
CA VAL A 77 -9.45 4.10 -10.19
C VAL A 77 -8.11 4.01 -10.90
N ALA A 78 -7.92 4.84 -11.90
CA ALA A 78 -6.70 4.81 -12.72
C ALA A 78 -5.56 5.50 -11.99
N ILE A 79 -4.36 4.98 -12.22
CA ILE A 79 -3.13 5.52 -11.67
C ILE A 79 -2.20 5.82 -12.83
N GLY A 80 -1.69 7.03 -12.92
CA GLY A 80 -0.76 7.33 -14.00
C GLY A 80 -0.33 8.77 -14.05
N ARG A 81 0.46 9.06 -15.07
CA ARG A 81 0.99 10.39 -15.28
C ARG A 81 0.03 11.28 -16.07
N SER A 82 -1.04 10.71 -16.59
CA SER A 82 -2.06 11.50 -17.26
C SER A 82 -2.80 12.35 -16.24
N VAL A 83 -3.05 13.63 -16.58
CA VAL A 83 -3.76 14.52 -15.66
C VAL A 83 -5.20 14.06 -15.40
N ASP A 84 -5.72 13.18 -16.24
CA ASP A 84 -7.06 12.62 -16.03
C ASP A 84 -7.09 11.51 -14.99
N SER A 85 -5.94 11.04 -14.55
CA SER A 85 -5.89 9.94 -13.61
C SER A 85 -6.31 10.40 -12.22
N PRO A 86 -7.30 9.74 -11.60
CA PRO A 86 -7.65 10.08 -10.22
C PRO A 86 -6.48 9.98 -9.27
N ILE A 87 -5.60 9.00 -9.48
CA ILE A 87 -4.35 8.95 -8.75
C ILE A 87 -3.28 9.43 -9.72
N PHE A 88 -3.06 10.74 -9.69
CA PHE A 88 -2.15 11.40 -10.62
C PHE A 88 -0.76 11.42 -10.02
N LEU A 89 0.18 10.77 -10.70
CA LEU A 89 1.58 10.70 -10.27
C LEU A 89 2.42 11.36 -11.34
N ASP A 90 2.80 12.60 -11.08
CA ASP A 90 3.48 13.43 -12.08
C ASP A 90 4.99 13.21 -12.03
N ASP A 91 5.43 12.14 -12.67
CA ASP A 91 6.86 11.81 -12.70
C ASP A 91 7.15 11.00 -13.95
N VAL A 92 8.34 11.19 -14.51
CA VAL A 92 8.73 10.53 -15.76
C VAL A 92 8.86 9.02 -15.60
N THR A 93 8.98 8.52 -14.37
CA THR A 93 9.07 7.08 -14.13
C THR A 93 7.70 6.41 -14.18
N VAL A 94 6.63 7.19 -14.31
CA VAL A 94 5.27 6.69 -14.32
C VAL A 94 4.71 6.80 -15.73
N SER A 95 4.12 5.71 -16.23
CA SER A 95 3.47 5.73 -17.54
C SER A 95 2.16 6.51 -17.46
N ARG A 96 1.71 7.04 -18.57
CA ARG A 96 0.48 7.83 -18.59
C ARG A 96 -0.70 7.05 -18.04
N LYS A 97 -0.84 5.80 -18.51
CA LYS A 97 -1.83 4.86 -17.97
C LYS A 97 -1.03 3.72 -17.41
N HIS A 98 -0.69 3.80 -16.14
CA HIS A 98 0.26 2.88 -15.55
C HIS A 98 -0.43 1.65 -14.96
N ALA A 99 -1.45 1.88 -14.17
CA ALA A 99 -2.16 0.79 -13.50
C ALA A 99 -3.57 1.24 -13.17
N VAL A 100 -4.40 0.28 -12.77
CA VAL A 100 -5.75 0.59 -12.33
C VAL A 100 -6.07 -0.27 -11.13
N ILE A 101 -6.73 0.33 -10.14
CA ILE A 101 -7.27 -0.42 -9.01
C ILE A 101 -8.72 -0.69 -9.32
N VAL A 102 -9.11 -1.96 -9.24
CA VAL A 102 -10.44 -2.41 -9.59
C VAL A 102 -11.11 -2.93 -8.34
N LYS A 103 -12.35 -2.49 -8.12
CA LYS A 103 -13.17 -2.99 -7.03
C LYS A 103 -14.23 -3.91 -7.65
N ASP A 104 -14.34 -5.12 -7.13
CA ASP A 104 -15.33 -6.09 -7.56
C ASP A 104 -16.01 -6.60 -6.29
N GLU A 105 -17.24 -6.16 -6.10
CA GLU A 105 -17.97 -6.37 -4.85
C GLU A 105 -17.21 -5.71 -3.72
N GLN A 106 -16.66 -6.46 -2.79
CA GLN A 106 -15.93 -5.89 -1.67
C GLN A 106 -14.45 -6.19 -1.75
N ARG A 107 -13.98 -6.56 -2.94
CA ARG A 107 -12.58 -6.94 -3.14
C ARG A 107 -11.91 -5.95 -4.06
N PHE A 108 -10.65 -5.71 -3.78
CA PHE A 108 -9.86 -4.80 -4.58
C PHE A 108 -8.68 -5.56 -5.19
N SER A 109 -8.32 -5.17 -6.40
CA SER A 109 -7.15 -5.71 -7.07
C SER A 109 -6.49 -4.61 -7.86
N ILE A 110 -5.22 -4.84 -8.22
CA ILE A 110 -4.48 -3.89 -9.05
C ILE A 110 -4.06 -4.59 -10.33
N LYS A 111 -4.17 -3.87 -11.44
CA LYS A 111 -3.78 -4.37 -12.75
C LYS A 111 -2.82 -3.41 -13.41
N ASP A 112 -1.69 -3.93 -13.89
CA ASP A 112 -0.77 -3.13 -14.69
C ASP A 112 -1.38 -2.90 -16.07
N GLN A 113 -1.23 -1.70 -16.61
CA GLN A 113 -1.84 -1.32 -17.88
C GLN A 113 -0.79 -1.31 -18.99
N GLY A 114 0.18 -2.23 -18.95
CA GLY A 114 1.23 -2.25 -19.94
C GLY A 114 2.27 -1.16 -19.69
N SER A 115 2.54 -0.87 -18.43
CA SER A 115 3.46 0.20 -18.09
C SER A 115 4.88 -0.11 -18.54
N LEU A 116 5.66 0.94 -18.72
CA LEU A 116 7.05 0.79 -19.14
C LEU A 116 7.90 0.20 -18.02
N ASN A 117 7.72 0.69 -16.81
CA ASN A 117 8.58 0.31 -15.69
C ASN A 117 7.98 -0.72 -14.77
N GLY A 118 6.73 -1.13 -15.01
CA GLY A 118 6.09 -2.17 -14.22
C GLY A 118 5.40 -1.67 -12.98
N THR A 119 4.55 -2.52 -12.44
CA THR A 119 3.84 -2.29 -11.18
C THR A 119 4.31 -3.37 -10.22
N TYR A 120 4.67 -2.95 -9.01
CA TYR A 120 5.22 -3.87 -8.01
C TYR A 120 4.33 -3.90 -6.79
N LEU A 121 4.11 -5.10 -6.28
CA LEU A 121 3.33 -5.32 -5.06
C LEU A 121 4.22 -6.06 -4.08
N ASN A 122 4.54 -5.40 -2.97
CA ASN A 122 5.43 -5.98 -1.95
C ASN A 122 6.73 -6.45 -2.59
N ASN A 123 7.29 -5.60 -3.46
CA ASN A 123 8.57 -5.82 -4.15
C ASN A 123 8.54 -6.89 -5.21
N GLN A 124 7.37 -7.33 -5.62
CA GLN A 124 7.25 -8.32 -6.70
C GLN A 124 6.48 -7.71 -7.86
N SER A 125 7.01 -7.88 -9.07
CA SER A 125 6.35 -7.39 -10.27
C SER A 125 5.06 -8.19 -10.50
N VAL A 126 3.96 -7.47 -10.72
CA VAL A 126 2.65 -8.11 -10.92
C VAL A 126 1.98 -7.52 -12.14
N LEU A 127 1.18 -8.35 -12.81
CA LEU A 127 0.30 -7.87 -13.87
C LEU A 127 -1.12 -7.70 -13.36
N ASN A 128 -1.52 -8.52 -12.41
CA ASN A 128 -2.84 -8.48 -11.81
C ASN A 128 -2.75 -9.19 -10.49
N SER A 129 -3.17 -8.52 -9.42
CA SER A 129 -3.06 -9.10 -8.09
C SER A 129 -4.14 -8.57 -7.18
N PRO A 130 -4.70 -9.41 -6.31
CA PRO A 130 -5.58 -8.89 -5.26
C PRO A 130 -4.79 -8.01 -4.31
N LEU A 131 -5.50 -7.10 -3.66
CA LEU A 131 -4.93 -6.17 -2.69
C LEU A 131 -5.52 -6.43 -1.32
N THR A 132 -4.67 -6.38 -0.32
CA THR A 132 -5.10 -6.43 1.08
C THR A 132 -4.45 -5.27 1.82
N THR A 133 -5.06 -4.90 2.94
CA THR A 133 -4.58 -3.77 3.74
C THR A 133 -3.13 -4.00 4.16
N GLY A 134 -2.31 -2.99 3.97
CA GLY A 134 -0.90 -3.05 4.27
C GLY A 134 -0.02 -3.38 3.09
N ASP A 135 -0.61 -3.80 1.96
CA ASP A 135 0.20 -4.07 0.77
C ASP A 135 0.86 -2.78 0.29
N GLU A 136 2.11 -2.91 -0.11
CA GLU A 136 2.85 -1.79 -0.68
C GLU A 136 2.82 -1.89 -2.19
N ILE A 137 2.33 -0.82 -2.82
CA ILE A 137 2.28 -0.70 -4.27
C ILE A 137 3.38 0.26 -4.68
N GLN A 138 4.28 -0.18 -5.56
CA GLN A 138 5.33 0.68 -6.07
C GLN A 138 5.07 0.95 -7.55
N ILE A 139 4.97 2.22 -7.90
CA ILE A 139 4.81 2.68 -9.27
C ILE A 139 5.81 3.80 -9.48
N GLY A 140 6.81 3.54 -10.32
CA GLY A 140 7.89 4.50 -10.50
C GLY A 140 8.61 4.73 -9.19
N LYS A 141 8.74 6.00 -8.80
CA LYS A 141 9.39 6.37 -7.55
C LYS A 141 8.44 6.41 -6.36
N PHE A 142 7.17 6.09 -6.57
CA PHE A 142 6.15 6.23 -5.53
C PHE A 142 5.92 4.90 -4.86
N HIS A 143 5.95 4.91 -3.54
CA HIS A 143 5.63 3.75 -2.72
C HIS A 143 4.38 4.08 -1.92
N MET A 144 3.33 3.32 -2.16
CA MET A 144 2.02 3.59 -1.57
C MET A 144 1.58 2.41 -0.75
N LEU A 145 0.86 2.67 0.33
CA LEU A 145 0.24 1.62 1.10
C LEU A 145 -1.26 1.60 0.82
N PHE A 146 -1.77 0.41 0.61
CA PHE A 146 -3.19 0.19 0.39
C PHE A 146 -3.87 -0.04 1.73
N VAL A 147 -4.98 0.65 1.95
CA VAL A 147 -5.75 0.55 3.19
C VAL A 147 -7.21 0.32 2.83
N ALA A 148 -7.80 -0.71 3.37
CA ALA A 148 -9.20 -1.06 3.14
C ALA A 148 -9.88 -1.36 4.46
N PRO A 149 -11.21 -1.43 4.48
CA PRO A 149 -11.92 -1.72 5.71
C PRO A 149 -11.52 -3.05 6.32
N ASN A 150 -11.55 -3.10 7.62
CA ASN A 150 -11.15 -4.28 8.37
C ASN A 150 -12.28 -5.27 8.50
N LYS A 151 -13.14 -5.33 7.51
CA LYS A 151 -14.23 -6.24 7.52
C LYS A 151 -13.90 -7.41 6.69
N SER A 152 -14.13 -8.54 7.16
CA SER A 152 -13.79 -9.69 6.37
C SER A 152 -15.02 -10.37 5.85
N LYS A 153 -16.11 -9.82 5.91
CA LYS A 153 -17.17 -10.57 5.33
C LYS A 153 -18.24 -9.86 4.83
#